data_42964f9facf9560956c2f5765efd293d
#
_entry.id   42964f9facf9560956c2f5765efd293d
#
_cell.length_a   1.000
_cell.length_b   1.000
_cell.length_c   1.000
_cell.angle_alpha   90.00
_cell.angle_beta   90.00
_cell.angle_gamma   90.00
#
_symmetry.space_group_name_H-M   'P 1'
#
loop_
_entity.id
_entity.type
_entity.pdbx_description
1 polymer ?
#
loop_
_entity_poly.entity_id
_entity_poly.type
_entity_poly.pdbx_seq_one_letter_code
_entity_poly.pdbx_strand_id
1 'polypeptide(L)'
;MIHILQSVSNMDRGGIESMLMNYYRHLDRTRFQFDFLVNKKKPGFFDDEIRALGGRIFQSPGVAPQSYPAYLRSMQQLLAQHPEIKVLHAHNEAMQLFALEGAKKAGLPV
;
A
#
# COMPACT_ATOMS: atom_id res chain seq x y z
N MET A 1 1.07 -0.69 17.92
CA MET A 1 1.80 -0.30 16.68
C MET A 1 0.82 0.12 15.61
N ILE A 2 1.09 1.22 14.95
CA ILE A 2 0.24 1.74 13.88
C ILE A 2 0.84 1.34 12.54
N HIS A 3 0.04 0.70 11.70
CA HIS A 3 0.43 0.36 10.35
C HIS A 3 -0.10 1.40 9.37
N ILE A 4 0.75 1.86 8.47
CA ILE A 4 0.43 2.82 7.42
C ILE A 4 0.55 2.08 6.09
N LEU A 5 -0.56 1.98 5.35
CA LEU A 5 -0.58 1.29 4.07
C LEU A 5 -0.16 2.27 2.97
N GLN A 6 0.98 1.99 2.35
CA GLN A 6 1.49 2.77 1.23
C GLN A 6 0.97 2.17 -0.07
N SER A 7 0.15 2.90 -0.80
CA SER A 7 -0.40 2.43 -2.08
C SER A 7 0.45 2.97 -3.22
N VAL A 8 1.08 2.06 -3.96
CA VAL A 8 1.95 2.36 -5.10
C VAL A 8 1.70 1.35 -6.21
N SER A 9 2.19 1.62 -7.41
CA SER A 9 2.04 0.67 -8.53
C SER A 9 2.91 -0.56 -8.30
N ASN A 10 4.17 -0.35 -7.93
CA ASN A 10 5.14 -1.41 -7.67
C ASN A 10 6.31 -0.79 -6.90
N MET A 11 6.98 -1.59 -6.06
CA MET A 11 8.15 -1.12 -5.32
C MET A 11 9.42 -1.38 -6.11
N ASP A 12 9.56 -0.69 -7.22
CA ASP A 12 10.73 -0.73 -8.09
C ASP A 12 11.59 0.52 -7.89
N ARG A 13 12.66 0.68 -8.69
CA ARG A 13 13.62 1.79 -8.52
C ARG A 13 13.13 3.11 -9.12
N GLY A 14 11.95 3.55 -8.77
CA GLY A 14 11.42 4.84 -9.17
C GLY A 14 11.69 5.93 -8.12
N GLY A 15 11.33 7.17 -8.44
CA GLY A 15 11.54 8.30 -7.53
C GLY A 15 10.71 8.21 -6.26
N ILE A 16 9.42 7.87 -6.38
CA ILE A 16 8.53 7.74 -5.23
C ILE A 16 8.95 6.55 -4.37
N GLU A 17 9.22 5.42 -5.00
CA GLU A 17 9.59 4.18 -4.30
C GLU A 17 10.91 4.35 -3.55
N SER A 18 11.89 4.99 -4.17
CA SER A 18 13.18 5.25 -3.53
C SER A 18 13.03 6.22 -2.35
N MET A 19 12.20 7.24 -2.48
CA MET A 19 11.88 8.17 -1.40
C MET A 19 11.22 7.44 -0.23
N LEU A 20 10.23 6.60 -0.51
CA LEU A 20 9.54 5.82 0.51
C LEU A 20 10.50 4.90 1.26
N MET A 21 11.42 4.25 0.54
CA MET A 21 12.41 3.38 1.18
C MET A 21 13.36 4.16 2.07
N ASN A 22 13.72 5.38 1.67
CA ASN A 22 14.55 6.24 2.50
C ASN A 22 13.86 6.57 3.82
N TYR A 23 12.58 6.94 3.79
CA TYR A 23 11.80 7.16 5.00
C TYR A 23 11.62 5.88 5.81
N TYR A 24 11.33 4.77 5.15
CA TYR A 24 11.07 3.50 5.82
C TYR A 24 12.30 3.00 6.59
N ARG A 25 13.48 3.13 6.02
CA ARG A 25 14.72 2.72 6.67
C ARG A 25 14.98 3.49 7.95
N HIS A 26 14.53 4.75 8.04
CA HIS A 26 14.73 5.64 9.18
C HIS A 26 13.51 5.76 10.09
N LEU A 27 12.42 5.04 9.77
CA LEU A 27 11.21 5.05 10.58
C LEU A 27 11.44 4.36 11.91
N ASP A 28 10.82 4.90 12.97
CA ASP A 28 10.77 4.21 14.26
C ASP A 28 9.80 3.02 14.16
N ARG A 29 10.31 1.87 13.81
CA ARG A 29 9.52 0.67 13.57
C ARG A 29 9.03 0.00 14.86
N THR A 30 9.35 0.55 16.01
CA THR A 30 8.74 0.12 17.28
C THR A 30 7.37 0.74 17.49
N ARG A 31 7.08 1.86 16.82
CA ARG A 31 5.81 2.59 16.95
C ARG A 31 4.98 2.58 15.67
N PHE A 32 5.64 2.59 14.51
CA PHE A 32 5.01 2.64 13.20
C PHE A 32 5.58 1.55 12.30
N GLN A 33 4.77 1.06 11.40
CA GLN A 33 5.20 0.11 10.38
C GLN A 33 4.54 0.47 9.05
N PHE A 34 5.29 0.36 7.96
CA PHE A 34 4.74 0.48 6.62
C PHE A 34 4.34 -0.89 6.11
N ASP A 35 3.18 -0.95 5.47
CA ASP A 35 2.79 -2.03 4.59
C ASP A 35 2.59 -1.43 3.21
N PHE A 36 2.66 -2.25 2.18
CA PHE A 36 2.65 -1.76 0.81
C PHE A 36 1.56 -2.48 0.03
N LEU A 37 0.75 -1.74 -0.70
CA LEU A 37 -0.27 -2.25 -1.60
C LEU A 37 0.18 -1.94 -3.02
N VAL A 38 0.42 -2.98 -3.81
CA VAL A 38 0.89 -2.86 -5.18
C VAL A 38 -0.15 -3.44 -6.14
N ASN A 39 -0.25 -2.89 -7.34
CA ASN A 39 -1.21 -3.35 -8.33
C ASN A 39 -0.56 -4.07 -9.51
N LYS A 40 0.76 -4.11 -9.59
CA LYS A 40 1.48 -4.87 -10.61
C LYS A 40 1.90 -6.22 -10.06
N LYS A 41 1.77 -7.25 -10.87
CA LYS A 41 2.14 -8.62 -10.47
C LYS A 41 3.64 -8.88 -10.52
N LYS A 42 4.40 -8.00 -11.15
CA LYS A 42 5.84 -8.12 -11.28
C LYS A 42 6.50 -7.84 -9.92
N PRO A 43 7.49 -8.66 -9.50
CA PRO A 43 8.24 -8.36 -8.27
C PRO A 43 8.93 -7.00 -8.36
N GLY A 44 8.94 -6.26 -7.25
CA GLY A 44 9.61 -4.99 -7.16
C GLY A 44 11.05 -5.13 -6.68
N PHE A 45 11.88 -4.14 -7.01
CA PHE A 45 13.29 -4.14 -6.63
C PHE A 45 13.47 -4.16 -5.11
N PHE A 46 12.59 -3.48 -4.37
CA PHE A 46 12.70 -3.32 -2.93
C PHE A 46 11.94 -4.38 -2.13
N ASP A 47 11.29 -5.34 -2.76
CA ASP A 47 10.39 -6.27 -2.07
C ASP A 47 11.09 -7.03 -0.94
N ASP A 48 12.30 -7.55 -1.20
CA ASP A 48 13.03 -8.32 -0.19
C ASP A 48 13.45 -7.46 0.98
N GLU A 49 13.88 -6.22 0.73
CA GLU A 49 14.24 -5.29 1.79
C GLU A 49 13.03 -4.92 2.65
N ILE A 50 11.88 -4.71 2.03
CA ILE A 50 10.63 -4.41 2.76
C ILE A 50 10.30 -5.55 3.72
N ARG A 51 10.38 -6.79 3.25
CA ARG A 51 10.10 -7.95 4.08
C ARG A 51 11.12 -8.10 5.21
N ALA A 52 12.39 -7.81 4.93
CA ALA A 52 13.44 -7.86 5.94
C ALA A 52 13.24 -6.82 7.04
N LEU A 53 12.62 -5.69 6.73
CA LEU A 53 12.31 -4.64 7.70
C LEU A 53 10.97 -4.88 8.42
N GLY A 54 10.29 -5.98 8.13
CA GLY A 54 9.03 -6.35 8.78
C GLY A 54 7.78 -5.88 8.06
N GLY A 55 7.91 -5.24 6.92
CA GLY A 55 6.79 -4.79 6.11
C GLY A 55 6.13 -5.93 5.35
N ARG A 56 4.87 -5.72 4.99
CA ARG A 56 4.08 -6.67 4.21
C ARG A 56 3.78 -6.06 2.85
N ILE A 57 3.72 -6.91 1.83
CA ILE A 57 3.38 -6.48 0.48
C ILE A 57 2.10 -7.18 0.07
N PHE A 58 1.06 -6.40 -0.18
CA PHE A 58 -0.24 -6.91 -0.60
C PHE A 58 -0.44 -6.63 -2.08
N GLN A 59 -1.03 -7.58 -2.78
CA GLN A 59 -1.32 -7.46 -4.20
C GLN A 59 -2.79 -7.09 -4.39
N SER A 60 -3.07 -5.98 -5.07
CA SER A 60 -4.43 -5.63 -5.45
C SER A 60 -4.75 -6.10 -6.87
N PRO A 61 -6.04 -6.21 -7.23
CA PRO A 61 -6.42 -6.33 -8.64
C PRO A 61 -5.93 -5.14 -9.46
N GLY A 62 -5.93 -5.28 -10.77
CA GLY A 62 -5.55 -4.20 -11.68
C GLY A 62 -6.46 -2.99 -11.52
N VAL A 63 -5.96 -1.82 -11.90
CA VAL A 63 -6.66 -0.54 -11.74
C VAL A 63 -7.35 -0.11 -13.05
N ALA A 64 -7.99 -1.04 -13.74
CA ALA A 64 -8.80 -0.76 -14.92
C ALA A 64 -10.25 -0.50 -14.51
N PRO A 65 -11.05 0.25 -15.29
CA PRO A 65 -12.44 0.52 -14.92
C PRO A 65 -13.26 -0.74 -14.66
N GLN A 66 -13.06 -1.80 -15.46
CA GLN A 66 -13.76 -3.06 -15.28
C GLN A 66 -13.33 -3.81 -14.00
N SER A 67 -12.19 -3.46 -13.43
CA SER A 67 -11.68 -4.09 -12.20
C SER A 67 -12.09 -3.33 -10.94
N TYR A 68 -12.80 -2.23 -11.07
CA TYR A 68 -13.14 -1.36 -9.93
C TYR A 68 -13.92 -2.09 -8.83
N PRO A 69 -14.99 -2.84 -9.12
CA PRO A 69 -15.69 -3.57 -8.05
C PRO A 69 -14.82 -4.60 -7.35
N ALA A 70 -13.96 -5.30 -8.10
CA ALA A 70 -13.04 -6.28 -7.51
C ALA A 70 -11.99 -5.59 -6.64
N TYR A 71 -11.50 -4.43 -7.07
CA TYR A 71 -10.54 -3.65 -6.30
C TYR A 71 -11.14 -3.20 -4.96
N LEU A 72 -12.36 -2.64 -4.98
CA LEU A 72 -13.04 -2.21 -3.77
C LEU A 72 -13.25 -3.36 -2.79
N ARG A 73 -13.68 -4.51 -3.30
CA ARG A 73 -13.89 -5.70 -2.48
C ARG A 73 -12.59 -6.17 -1.85
N SER A 74 -11.52 -6.21 -2.63
CA SER A 74 -10.19 -6.58 -2.16
C SER A 74 -9.71 -5.64 -1.05
N MET A 75 -9.89 -4.33 -1.23
CA MET A 75 -9.53 -3.33 -0.22
C MET A 75 -10.32 -3.51 1.07
N GLN A 76 -11.64 -3.73 0.97
CA GLN A 76 -12.48 -3.93 2.13
C GLN A 76 -12.08 -5.18 2.90
N GLN A 77 -11.79 -6.28 2.20
CA GLN A 77 -11.32 -7.52 2.83
C GLN A 77 -9.97 -7.33 3.51
N LEU A 78 -9.04 -6.66 2.85
CA LEU A 78 -7.71 -6.39 3.39
C LEU A 78 -7.81 -5.62 4.69
N LEU A 79 -8.57 -4.54 4.71
CA LEU A 79 -8.71 -3.68 5.88
C LEU A 79 -9.48 -4.36 7.01
N ALA A 80 -10.45 -5.22 6.68
CA ALA A 80 -11.17 -6.00 7.68
C ALA A 80 -10.27 -7.04 8.34
N GLN A 81 -9.37 -7.65 7.59
CA GLN A 81 -8.43 -8.66 8.09
C GLN A 81 -7.24 -8.05 8.84
N HIS A 82 -6.96 -6.78 8.61
CA HIS A 82 -5.79 -6.09 9.17
C HIS A 82 -6.20 -4.79 9.86
N PRO A 83 -6.89 -4.88 11.02
CA PRO A 83 -7.35 -3.68 11.74
C PRO A 83 -6.21 -2.81 12.27
N GLU A 84 -5.00 -3.32 12.32
CA GLU A 84 -3.82 -2.56 12.69
C GLU A 84 -3.44 -1.48 11.65
N ILE A 85 -3.93 -1.59 10.41
CA ILE A 85 -3.76 -0.54 9.39
C ILE A 85 -4.71 0.60 9.72
N LYS A 86 -4.15 1.76 10.05
CA LYS A 86 -4.92 2.92 10.50
C LYS A 86 -4.95 4.08 9.50
N VAL A 87 -4.04 4.09 8.52
CA VAL A 87 -3.93 5.16 7.54
C VAL A 87 -3.58 4.56 6.18
N LEU A 88 -4.18 5.10 5.12
CA LEU A 88 -3.75 4.85 3.75
C LEU A 88 -3.02 6.10 3.24
N HIS A 89 -1.85 5.89 2.66
CA HIS A 89 -1.11 6.93 1.98
C HIS A 89 -1.00 6.56 0.50
N ALA A 90 -1.78 7.24 -0.33
CA ALA A 90 -1.77 7.03 -1.78
C ALA A 90 -0.82 8.02 -2.45
N HIS A 91 -0.01 7.52 -3.37
CA HIS A 91 0.97 8.35 -4.03
C HIS A 91 0.44 8.88 -5.36
N ASN A 92 1.04 9.96 -5.83
CA ASN A 92 0.50 10.85 -6.86
C ASN A 92 0.49 10.21 -8.26
N GLU A 93 -0.44 9.29 -8.47
CA GLU A 93 -0.76 8.73 -9.78
C GLU A 93 -2.27 8.72 -9.95
N ALA A 94 -2.76 8.92 -11.19
CA ALA A 94 -4.19 8.91 -11.46
C ALA A 94 -4.86 7.61 -11.01
N MET A 95 -4.16 6.50 -11.11
CA MET A 95 -4.66 5.18 -10.72
C MET A 95 -4.88 5.03 -9.21
N GLN A 96 -4.30 5.89 -8.40
CA GLN A 96 -4.45 5.83 -6.94
C GLN A 96 -5.84 6.27 -6.47
N LEU A 97 -6.68 6.79 -7.35
CA LEU A 97 -8.08 7.07 -7.02
C LEU A 97 -8.81 5.81 -6.54
N PHE A 98 -8.47 4.65 -7.08
CA PHE A 98 -9.08 3.39 -6.65
C PHE A 98 -8.76 3.11 -5.18
N ALA A 99 -7.52 3.33 -4.77
CA ALA A 99 -7.11 3.12 -3.38
C ALA A 99 -7.81 4.12 -2.46
N LEU A 100 -7.87 5.39 -2.85
CA LEU A 100 -8.54 6.42 -2.06
C LEU A 100 -10.02 6.12 -1.87
N GLU A 101 -10.73 5.73 -2.92
CA GLU A 101 -12.14 5.40 -2.84
C GLU A 101 -12.38 4.16 -1.99
N GLY A 102 -11.53 3.12 -2.13
CA GLY A 102 -11.64 1.92 -1.34
C GLY A 102 -11.45 2.18 0.15
N ALA A 103 -10.44 2.96 0.50
CA ALA A 103 -10.16 3.32 1.89
C ALA A 103 -11.27 4.19 2.47
N LYS A 104 -11.78 5.15 1.69
CA LYS A 104 -12.85 6.04 2.10
C LYS A 104 -14.13 5.28 2.40
N LYS A 105 -14.48 4.31 1.54
CA LYS A 105 -15.66 3.46 1.76
C LYS A 105 -15.51 2.54 2.96
N ALA A 106 -14.28 2.19 3.33
CA ALA A 106 -13.98 1.39 4.51
C ALA A 106 -13.84 2.25 5.77
N GLY A 107 -13.96 3.58 5.65
CA GLY A 107 -13.86 4.50 6.79
C GLY A 107 -12.44 4.76 7.26
N LEU A 108 -11.43 4.49 6.44
CA LEU A 108 -10.03 4.66 6.80
C LEU A 108 -9.56 6.08 6.47
N PRO A 109 -8.82 6.77 7.36
CA PRO A 109 -8.16 8.04 7.04
C PRO A 109 -7.17 7.89 5.89
N VAL A 110 -7.12 8.88 5.04
CA VAL A 110 -6.24 8.90 3.88
C VAL A 110 -5.38 10.16 3.89
#